data_52febe267f0d90ca452223fe9b6228cf
#
_entry.id   52febe267f0d90ca452223fe9b6228cf
#
_cell.length_a   1.000
_cell.length_b   1.000
_cell.length_c   1.000
_cell.angle_alpha   90.00
_cell.angle_beta   90.00
_cell.angle_gamma   90.00
#
_symmetry.space_group_name_H-M   'P 1'
#
loop_
_entity.id
_entity.type
_entity.pdbx_description
1 polymer ?
#
loop_
_entity_poly.entity_id
_entity_poly.type
_entity_poly.pdbx_seq_one_letter_code
_entity_poly.pdbx_strand_id
1 'polypeptide(L)'
;FGNQVKLLFCTFVELFFAKSGNYKQTMKYSKGWGAVLIILILLTADQALKIWIKTHMQLHESIEITKWFYLYFTENPGMAFGIEVIGKLFLSVFRIIAVGFIGYYLYGLVKKNYSFRFIACIALIWAGAMGNIIDSIFYGVVFDHSYGQVATFMPAGGGYETWLHGKVVDMFYFPIVQTVMPEWVPVWGGEEFVFFR
;
A
#
# COMPACT_ATOMS: atom_id res chain seq x y z
N PHE A 1 19.98 -11.89 1.79
CA PHE A 1 18.70 -11.43 1.19
C PHE A 1 18.60 -9.90 1.14
N GLY A 2 19.00 -9.16 2.17
CA GLY A 2 18.94 -7.68 2.21
C GLY A 2 19.79 -6.97 1.14
N ASN A 3 20.89 -7.54 0.68
CA ASN A 3 21.75 -6.94 -0.32
C ASN A 3 21.22 -7.07 -1.75
N GLN A 4 20.50 -8.13 -2.09
CA GLN A 4 19.92 -8.33 -3.43
C GLN A 4 18.71 -7.40 -3.66
N VAL A 5 17.88 -7.19 -2.65
CA VAL A 5 16.75 -6.24 -2.72
C VAL A 5 17.27 -4.80 -2.81
N LYS A 6 18.34 -4.46 -2.05
CA LYS A 6 19.01 -3.17 -2.19
C LYS A 6 19.61 -2.97 -3.58
N LEU A 7 20.25 -4.02 -4.12
CA LEU A 7 20.86 -3.95 -5.46
C LEU A 7 19.79 -3.79 -6.54
N LEU A 8 18.70 -4.57 -6.49
CA LEU A 8 17.54 -4.43 -7.40
C LEU A 8 16.89 -3.06 -7.29
N PHE A 9 16.71 -2.55 -6.08
CA PHE A 9 16.16 -1.22 -5.86
C PHE A 9 17.09 -0.11 -6.35
N CYS A 10 18.42 -0.22 -6.08
CA CYS A 10 19.40 0.71 -6.61
C CYS A 10 19.50 0.62 -8.14
N THR A 11 19.52 -0.58 -8.73
CA THR A 11 19.56 -0.75 -10.19
C THR A 11 18.28 -0.24 -10.86
N PHE A 12 17.10 -0.48 -10.26
CA PHE A 12 15.83 0.09 -10.70
C PHE A 12 15.85 1.62 -10.62
N VAL A 13 16.37 2.16 -9.52
CA VAL A 13 16.54 3.60 -9.31
C VAL A 13 17.56 4.17 -10.32
N GLU A 14 18.70 3.51 -10.54
CA GLU A 14 19.71 3.96 -11.51
C GLU A 14 19.25 3.87 -12.96
N LEU A 15 18.55 2.80 -13.37
CA LEU A 15 17.93 2.69 -14.71
C LEU A 15 16.87 3.79 -14.94
N PHE A 16 16.13 4.17 -13.89
CA PHE A 16 15.16 5.25 -13.96
C PHE A 16 15.82 6.64 -13.98
N PHE A 17 17.03 6.78 -13.41
CA PHE A 17 17.74 8.07 -13.25
C PHE A 17 18.85 8.34 -14.26
N ALA A 18 19.28 7.34 -15.05
CA ALA A 18 20.35 7.49 -16.06
C ALA A 18 19.84 8.23 -17.29
N LYS A 19 19.63 9.52 -17.23
CA LYS A 19 19.75 10.55 -18.26
C LYS A 19 18.97 11.81 -17.92
N SER A 20 19.58 12.79 -17.32
CA SER A 20 19.03 14.13 -17.29
C SER A 20 20.15 15.17 -17.36
N GLY A 21 20.54 15.48 -18.59
CA GLY A 21 21.24 16.72 -18.90
C GLY A 21 20.22 17.84 -19.09
N ASN A 22 20.48 18.99 -18.49
CA ASN A 22 19.96 20.34 -18.76
C ASN A 22 18.47 20.51 -19.09
N TYR A 23 17.66 20.86 -18.10
CA TYR A 23 16.40 21.56 -18.31
C TYR A 23 16.25 22.73 -17.32
N LYS A 24 16.25 23.96 -17.87
CA LYS A 24 16.22 25.22 -17.14
C LYS A 24 14.83 25.52 -16.51
N GLN A 25 14.85 25.90 -15.31
CA GLN A 25 14.15 26.87 -14.44
C GLN A 25 12.66 27.29 -14.63
N THR A 26 11.92 26.87 -15.62
CA THR A 26 10.51 27.26 -15.83
C THR A 26 9.49 26.30 -15.21
N MET A 27 9.89 25.26 -14.48
CA MET A 27 9.01 24.16 -14.05
C MET A 27 8.91 23.90 -12.55
N LYS A 28 9.30 24.82 -11.68
CA LYS A 28 9.23 24.57 -10.22
C LYS A 28 7.79 24.39 -9.73
N TYR A 29 6.85 25.20 -10.21
CA TYR A 29 5.43 25.06 -9.92
C TYR A 29 4.81 23.81 -10.59
N SER A 30 5.27 23.46 -11.78
CA SER A 30 4.80 22.29 -12.53
C SER A 30 5.10 20.97 -11.81
N LYS A 31 6.27 20.82 -11.17
CA LYS A 31 6.64 19.56 -10.46
C LYS A 31 5.82 19.31 -9.21
N GLY A 32 5.53 20.36 -8.43
CA GLY A 32 4.66 20.26 -7.26
C GLY A 32 3.24 19.86 -7.64
N TRP A 33 2.67 20.53 -8.64
CA TRP A 33 1.34 20.18 -9.16
C TRP A 33 1.31 18.78 -9.77
N GLY A 34 2.38 18.37 -10.47
CA GLY A 34 2.50 17.00 -10.97
C GLY A 34 2.49 15.95 -9.85
N ALA A 35 3.20 16.19 -8.74
CA ALA A 35 3.17 15.32 -7.57
C ALA A 35 1.78 15.27 -6.93
N VAL A 36 1.12 16.41 -6.75
CA VAL A 36 -0.25 16.48 -6.22
C VAL A 36 -1.23 15.71 -7.11
N LEU A 37 -1.12 15.86 -8.42
CA LEU A 37 -1.98 15.16 -9.37
C LEU A 37 -1.79 13.63 -9.29
N ILE A 38 -0.54 13.16 -9.23
CA ILE A 38 -0.22 11.75 -9.04
C ILE A 38 -0.86 11.23 -7.75
N ILE A 39 -0.69 11.93 -6.64
CA ILE A 39 -1.25 11.56 -5.34
C ILE A 39 -2.78 11.47 -5.42
N LEU A 40 -3.44 12.48 -5.97
CA LEU A 40 -4.90 12.51 -6.06
C LEU A 40 -5.45 11.37 -6.93
N ILE A 41 -4.85 11.13 -8.10
CA ILE A 41 -5.27 10.05 -9.00
C ILE A 41 -5.13 8.71 -8.30
N LEU A 42 -3.97 8.46 -7.67
CA LEU A 42 -3.71 7.18 -7.02
C LEU A 42 -4.60 6.96 -5.80
N LEU A 43 -4.75 7.94 -4.92
CA LEU A 43 -5.64 7.83 -3.78
C LEU A 43 -7.08 7.60 -4.20
N THR A 44 -7.54 8.30 -5.24
CA THR A 44 -8.90 8.10 -5.76
C THR A 44 -9.08 6.70 -6.34
N ALA A 45 -8.11 6.21 -7.12
CA ALA A 45 -8.15 4.87 -7.70
C ALA A 45 -8.07 3.77 -6.62
N ASP A 46 -7.15 3.92 -5.64
CA ASP A 46 -6.98 3.00 -4.52
C ASP A 46 -8.28 2.90 -3.70
N GLN A 47 -8.81 4.03 -3.25
CA GLN A 47 -10.01 4.05 -2.42
C GLN A 47 -11.27 3.60 -3.19
N ALA A 48 -11.40 3.97 -4.46
CA ALA A 48 -12.51 3.50 -5.28
C ALA A 48 -12.49 1.97 -5.44
N LEU A 49 -11.32 1.38 -5.70
CA LEU A 49 -11.16 -0.06 -5.81
C LEU A 49 -11.39 -0.77 -4.47
N LYS A 50 -10.86 -0.26 -3.38
CA LYS A 50 -11.05 -0.82 -2.02
C LYS A 50 -12.51 -0.80 -1.60
N ILE A 51 -13.22 0.31 -1.83
CA ILE A 51 -14.65 0.42 -1.55
C ILE A 51 -15.42 -0.57 -2.41
N TRP A 52 -15.10 -0.67 -3.70
CA TRP A 52 -15.75 -1.62 -4.60
C TRP A 52 -15.56 -3.07 -4.12
N ILE A 53 -14.34 -3.45 -3.78
CA ILE A 53 -14.02 -4.80 -3.27
C ILE A 53 -14.82 -5.09 -2.00
N LYS A 54 -14.81 -4.21 -1.01
CA LYS A 54 -15.55 -4.41 0.25
C LYS A 54 -17.05 -4.56 0.05
N THR A 55 -17.62 -3.88 -0.96
CA THR A 55 -19.06 -3.86 -1.21
C THR A 55 -19.52 -4.87 -2.25
N HIS A 56 -18.60 -5.67 -2.86
CA HIS A 56 -18.95 -6.64 -3.90
C HIS A 56 -18.31 -8.02 -3.71
N MET A 57 -17.28 -8.13 -2.86
CA MET A 57 -16.58 -9.40 -2.62
C MET A 57 -16.71 -9.81 -1.16
N GLN A 58 -16.75 -11.11 -0.92
CA GLN A 58 -16.63 -11.69 0.42
C GLN A 58 -15.16 -11.78 0.83
N LEU A 59 -14.90 -11.76 2.12
CA LEU A 59 -13.53 -11.93 2.63
C LEU A 59 -12.95 -13.27 2.15
N HIS A 60 -11.71 -13.22 1.62
CA HIS A 60 -10.98 -14.31 0.99
C HIS A 60 -11.51 -14.76 -0.38
N GLU A 61 -12.45 -14.06 -0.96
CA GLU A 61 -12.83 -14.24 -2.35
C GLU A 61 -11.73 -13.75 -3.28
N SER A 62 -11.58 -14.42 -4.44
CA SER A 62 -10.59 -14.08 -5.45
C SER A 62 -11.20 -14.02 -6.84
N ILE A 63 -10.78 -13.03 -7.62
CA ILE A 63 -11.10 -12.87 -9.03
C ILE A 63 -9.80 -13.00 -9.82
N GLU A 64 -9.71 -13.99 -10.69
CA GLU A 64 -8.57 -14.14 -11.60
C GLU A 64 -8.63 -13.09 -12.69
N ILE A 65 -7.61 -12.22 -12.74
CA ILE A 65 -7.44 -11.25 -13.83
C ILE A 65 -6.52 -11.85 -14.90
N THR A 66 -5.45 -12.48 -14.48
CA THR A 66 -4.54 -13.27 -15.31
C THR A 66 -4.00 -14.43 -14.49
N LYS A 67 -3.34 -15.43 -15.14
CA LYS A 67 -2.72 -16.59 -14.46
C LYS A 67 -1.71 -16.26 -13.36
N TRP A 68 -1.20 -15.03 -13.34
CA TRP A 68 -0.20 -14.55 -12.38
C TRP A 68 -0.65 -13.32 -11.59
N PHE A 69 -1.89 -12.85 -11.77
CA PHE A 69 -2.44 -11.70 -11.06
C PHE A 69 -3.91 -11.94 -10.71
N TYR A 70 -4.21 -11.85 -9.42
CA TYR A 70 -5.55 -12.00 -8.85
C TYR A 70 -5.92 -10.77 -8.06
N LEU A 71 -7.20 -10.40 -8.08
CA LEU A 71 -7.79 -9.60 -7.02
C LEU A 71 -8.22 -10.56 -5.92
N TYR A 72 -7.54 -10.52 -4.80
CA TYR A 72 -7.81 -11.37 -3.63
C TYR A 72 -8.14 -10.48 -2.43
N PHE A 73 -9.39 -10.52 -2.00
CA PHE A 73 -9.82 -9.69 -0.88
C PHE A 73 -9.34 -10.24 0.45
N THR A 74 -8.48 -9.49 1.11
CA THR A 74 -8.08 -9.76 2.49
C THR A 74 -8.08 -8.48 3.33
N GLU A 75 -8.31 -8.63 4.63
CA GLU A 75 -8.29 -7.55 5.60
C GLU A 75 -7.12 -7.73 6.56
N ASN A 76 -6.20 -6.77 6.54
CA ASN A 76 -5.06 -6.76 7.44
C ASN A 76 -5.38 -5.91 8.68
N PRO A 77 -5.48 -6.49 9.88
CA PRO A 77 -5.71 -5.75 11.11
C PRO A 77 -4.52 -4.88 11.53
N GLY A 78 -3.48 -4.81 10.70
CA GLY A 78 -2.28 -4.04 10.98
C GLY A 78 -1.12 -4.91 11.46
N MET A 79 -1.18 -6.22 11.25
CA MET A 79 -0.07 -7.13 11.53
C MET A 79 1.03 -6.95 10.49
N ALA A 80 2.28 -6.88 10.94
CA ALA A 80 3.43 -7.10 10.08
C ALA A 80 3.89 -8.55 10.29
N PHE A 81 3.94 -9.34 9.22
CA PHE A 81 4.37 -10.75 9.25
C PHE A 81 3.56 -11.68 10.19
N GLY A 82 2.27 -11.39 10.42
CA GLY A 82 1.41 -12.22 11.24
C GLY A 82 1.65 -12.12 12.75
N ILE A 83 2.47 -11.17 13.22
CA ILE A 83 2.80 -11.01 14.64
C ILE A 83 2.06 -9.79 15.20
N GLU A 84 1.15 -10.00 16.12
CA GLU A 84 0.54 -8.96 16.97
C GLU A 84 1.50 -8.57 18.11
N VAL A 85 2.59 -7.88 17.79
CA VAL A 85 3.57 -7.49 18.82
C VAL A 85 3.18 -6.20 19.55
N ILE A 86 2.41 -5.33 18.89
CA ILE A 86 2.07 -4.00 19.40
C ILE A 86 0.64 -3.67 18.98
N GLY A 87 -0.16 -3.14 19.91
CA GLY A 87 -1.58 -2.87 19.68
C GLY A 87 -1.86 -2.04 18.42
N LYS A 88 -3.01 -2.29 17.81
CA LYS A 88 -3.48 -1.72 16.53
C LYS A 88 -3.41 -0.19 16.48
N LEU A 89 -3.75 0.47 17.58
CA LEU A 89 -3.68 1.92 17.72
C LEU A 89 -2.24 2.45 17.53
N PHE A 90 -1.26 1.79 18.16
CA PHE A 90 0.15 2.18 18.03
C PHE A 90 0.61 2.11 16.57
N LEU A 91 0.26 1.04 15.87
CA LEU A 91 0.65 0.88 14.48
C LEU A 91 0.00 1.94 13.57
N SER A 92 -1.27 2.28 13.83
CA SER A 92 -1.97 3.34 13.10
C SER A 92 -1.30 4.70 13.33
N VAL A 93 -0.98 5.03 14.58
CA VAL A 93 -0.26 6.27 14.94
C VAL A 93 1.13 6.30 14.32
N PHE A 94 1.88 5.19 14.40
CA PHE A 94 3.20 5.08 13.78
C PHE A 94 3.15 5.33 12.26
N ARG A 95 2.17 4.76 11.57
CA ARG A 95 1.95 5.00 10.12
C ARG A 95 1.67 6.47 9.82
N ILE A 96 0.83 7.13 10.62
CA ILE A 96 0.53 8.57 10.47
C ILE A 96 1.80 9.39 10.59
N ILE A 97 2.62 9.12 11.61
CA ILE A 97 3.90 9.81 11.82
C ILE A 97 4.85 9.56 10.63
N ALA A 98 4.99 8.31 10.20
CA ALA A 98 5.85 7.95 9.07
C ALA A 98 5.43 8.66 7.77
N VAL A 99 4.14 8.70 7.47
CA VAL A 99 3.61 9.40 6.29
C VAL A 99 3.80 10.92 6.41
N GLY A 100 3.69 11.47 7.61
CA GLY A 100 4.03 12.88 7.88
C GLY A 100 5.50 13.19 7.51
N PHE A 101 6.44 12.33 7.93
CA PHE A 101 7.86 12.47 7.57
C PHE A 101 8.11 12.35 6.07
N ILE A 102 7.50 11.35 5.41
CA ILE A 102 7.63 11.18 3.94
C ILE A 102 7.05 12.40 3.21
N GLY A 103 5.91 12.93 3.67
CA GLY A 103 5.30 14.15 3.11
C GLY A 103 6.19 15.39 3.26
N TYR A 104 6.79 15.55 4.44
CA TYR A 104 7.76 16.63 4.68
C TYR A 104 9.00 16.48 3.77
N TYR A 105 9.51 15.27 3.62
CA TYR A 105 10.61 14.98 2.70
C TYR A 105 10.24 15.28 1.24
N LEU A 106 9.05 14.85 0.79
CA LEU A 106 8.52 15.14 -0.55
C LEU A 106 8.42 16.65 -0.81
N TYR A 107 7.90 17.40 0.15
CA TYR A 107 7.88 18.87 0.07
C TYR A 107 9.30 19.46 -0.10
N GLY A 108 10.27 18.96 0.65
CA GLY A 108 11.68 19.35 0.55
C GLY A 108 12.28 19.08 -0.83
N LEU A 109 11.95 17.93 -1.45
CA LEU A 109 12.39 17.57 -2.80
C LEU A 109 11.83 18.52 -3.85
N VAL A 110 10.53 18.86 -3.76
CA VAL A 110 9.89 19.82 -4.64
C VAL A 110 10.53 21.21 -4.48
N LYS A 111 10.75 21.66 -3.23
CA LYS A 111 11.36 22.95 -2.91
C LYS A 111 12.79 23.07 -3.45
N LYS A 112 13.58 22.01 -3.34
CA LYS A 112 14.97 21.91 -3.85
C LYS A 112 15.05 21.61 -5.34
N ASN A 113 13.90 21.48 -6.03
CA ASN A 113 13.81 21.28 -7.48
C ASN A 113 14.49 19.98 -8.00
N TYR A 114 14.38 18.90 -7.25
CA TYR A 114 14.87 17.59 -7.68
C TYR A 114 14.23 17.12 -9.00
N SER A 115 14.73 16.05 -9.59
CA SER A 115 14.17 15.49 -10.83
C SER A 115 12.71 15.07 -10.60
N PHE A 116 11.84 15.31 -11.60
CA PHE A 116 10.43 14.95 -11.48
C PHE A 116 10.19 13.45 -11.28
N ARG A 117 11.03 12.60 -11.88
CA ARG A 117 10.97 11.16 -11.71
C ARG A 117 11.13 10.76 -10.25
N PHE A 118 12.11 11.34 -9.55
CA PHE A 118 12.34 11.07 -8.14
C PHE A 118 11.20 11.57 -7.27
N ILE A 119 10.70 12.80 -7.54
CA ILE A 119 9.52 13.35 -6.87
C ILE A 119 8.31 12.43 -7.08
N ALA A 120 8.08 11.94 -8.30
CA ALA A 120 7.00 11.04 -8.63
C ALA A 120 7.11 9.71 -7.86
N CYS A 121 8.30 9.09 -7.78
CA CYS A 121 8.49 7.86 -6.99
C CYS A 121 8.13 8.07 -5.51
N ILE A 122 8.56 9.16 -4.90
CA ILE A 122 8.23 9.45 -3.49
C ILE A 122 6.74 9.77 -3.34
N ALA A 123 6.12 10.45 -4.31
CA ALA A 123 4.69 10.71 -4.33
C ALA A 123 3.86 9.40 -4.43
N LEU A 124 4.30 8.42 -5.24
CA LEU A 124 3.70 7.09 -5.33
C LEU A 124 3.74 6.36 -3.98
N ILE A 125 4.92 6.35 -3.34
CA ILE A 125 5.10 5.71 -2.01
C ILE A 125 4.21 6.39 -0.98
N TRP A 126 4.18 7.73 -0.98
CA TRP A 126 3.37 8.49 -0.05
C TRP A 126 1.87 8.23 -0.24
N ALA A 127 1.41 8.19 -1.49
CA ALA A 127 0.00 7.94 -1.80
C ALA A 127 -0.43 6.52 -1.35
N GLY A 128 0.37 5.49 -1.63
CA GLY A 128 0.08 4.12 -1.18
C GLY A 128 0.02 4.00 0.36
N ALA A 129 0.98 4.62 1.06
CA ALA A 129 0.98 4.63 2.52
C ALA A 129 -0.22 5.42 3.08
N MET A 130 -0.61 6.53 2.44
CA MET A 130 -1.76 7.34 2.83
C MET A 130 -3.08 6.61 2.60
N GLY A 131 -3.21 5.83 1.51
CA GLY A 131 -4.38 4.97 1.27
C GLY A 131 -4.63 4.02 2.44
N ASN A 132 -3.59 3.33 2.92
CA ASN A 132 -3.69 2.44 4.07
C ASN A 132 -4.00 3.17 5.39
N ILE A 133 -3.59 4.43 5.54
CA ILE A 133 -3.97 5.26 6.69
C ILE A 133 -5.45 5.61 6.63
N ILE A 134 -5.98 5.94 5.46
CA ILE A 134 -7.41 6.20 5.26
C ILE A 134 -8.23 4.99 5.71
N ASP A 135 -7.84 3.78 5.29
CA ASP A 135 -8.51 2.55 5.72
C ASP A 135 -8.47 2.41 7.25
N SER A 136 -7.30 2.58 7.85
CA SER A 136 -7.11 2.43 9.31
C SER A 136 -7.92 3.45 10.11
N ILE A 137 -8.09 4.66 9.61
CA ILE A 137 -8.85 5.72 10.30
C ILE A 137 -10.35 5.49 10.14
N PHE A 138 -10.82 5.25 8.91
CA PHE A 138 -12.23 5.39 8.56
C PHE A 138 -12.99 4.07 8.42
N TYR A 139 -12.36 2.99 7.93
CA TYR A 139 -13.07 1.79 7.52
C TYR A 139 -13.75 1.05 8.67
N GLY A 140 -13.21 1.15 9.89
CA GLY A 140 -13.85 0.62 11.08
C GLY A 140 -15.22 1.23 11.36
N VAL A 141 -15.39 2.52 11.06
CA VAL A 141 -16.63 3.27 11.32
C VAL A 141 -17.60 3.23 10.13
N VAL A 142 -17.04 3.19 8.91
CA VAL A 142 -17.80 3.39 7.66
C VAL A 142 -18.38 2.09 7.11
N PHE A 143 -17.82 0.92 7.46
CA PHE A 143 -18.28 -0.40 7.00
C PHE A 143 -18.68 -1.29 8.18
N ASP A 144 -19.58 -2.24 7.94
CA ASP A 144 -19.77 -3.40 8.81
C ASP A 144 -18.70 -4.48 8.50
N HIS A 145 -18.78 -5.64 9.19
CA HIS A 145 -17.78 -6.71 9.04
C HIS A 145 -17.96 -7.46 7.72
N SER A 146 -16.83 -7.96 7.16
CA SER A 146 -16.79 -8.72 5.89
C SER A 146 -16.80 -10.26 6.11
N TYR A 147 -16.99 -10.75 7.34
CA TYR A 147 -16.97 -12.19 7.64
C TYR A 147 -18.28 -12.85 7.22
N GLY A 148 -18.19 -13.74 6.22
CA GLY A 148 -19.33 -14.51 5.73
C GLY A 148 -20.40 -13.69 5.00
N GLN A 149 -20.13 -12.43 4.73
CA GLN A 149 -21.01 -11.53 4.00
C GLN A 149 -20.21 -10.46 3.24
N VAL A 150 -20.87 -9.81 2.30
CA VAL A 150 -20.36 -8.60 1.64
C VAL A 150 -20.63 -7.41 2.57
N ALA A 151 -19.63 -6.58 2.79
CA ALA A 151 -19.77 -5.45 3.70
C ALA A 151 -20.71 -4.37 3.15
N THR A 152 -21.47 -3.76 4.04
CA THR A 152 -22.36 -2.64 3.75
C THR A 152 -21.66 -1.32 4.03
N PHE A 153 -21.77 -0.38 3.09
CA PHE A 153 -21.28 0.98 3.27
C PHE A 153 -22.26 1.80 4.12
N MET A 154 -21.78 2.45 5.18
CA MET A 154 -22.57 3.25 6.14
C MET A 154 -23.79 2.48 6.70
N PRO A 155 -23.58 1.32 7.35
CA PRO A 155 -24.68 0.52 7.87
C PRO A 155 -25.44 1.24 8.99
N ALA A 156 -26.76 1.05 9.05
CA ALA A 156 -27.61 1.70 10.04
C ALA A 156 -27.25 1.35 11.50
N GLY A 157 -26.63 0.18 11.72
CA GLY A 157 -26.15 -0.29 13.03
C GLY A 157 -24.78 0.25 13.45
N GLY A 158 -24.13 1.06 12.63
CA GLY A 158 -22.75 1.53 12.83
C GLY A 158 -21.69 0.59 12.25
N GLY A 159 -20.44 1.03 12.26
CA GLY A 159 -19.31 0.27 11.71
C GLY A 159 -18.86 -0.89 12.61
N TYR A 160 -17.94 -1.73 12.09
CA TYR A 160 -17.43 -2.90 12.82
C TYR A 160 -16.41 -2.54 13.92
N GLU A 161 -15.89 -1.32 13.92
CA GLU A 161 -14.89 -0.84 14.89
C GLU A 161 -14.96 0.68 15.07
N THR A 162 -14.11 1.21 15.95
CA THR A 162 -13.97 2.65 16.21
C THR A 162 -12.93 3.29 15.29
N TRP A 163 -12.81 4.61 15.34
CA TRP A 163 -11.78 5.39 14.65
C TRP A 163 -10.36 4.85 14.94
N LEU A 164 -9.48 4.87 13.95
CA LEU A 164 -8.10 4.36 14.02
C LEU A 164 -7.98 2.83 14.17
N HIS A 165 -9.07 2.11 14.25
CA HIS A 165 -9.12 0.66 14.36
C HIS A 165 -9.62 -0.05 13.09
N GLY A 166 -9.74 0.68 11.97
CA GLY A 166 -10.05 0.12 10.67
C GLY A 166 -8.99 -0.89 10.20
N LYS A 167 -9.40 -1.94 9.51
CA LYS A 167 -8.49 -2.88 8.87
C LYS A 167 -8.13 -2.37 7.50
N VAL A 168 -6.86 -2.55 7.10
CA VAL A 168 -6.40 -2.21 5.76
C VAL A 168 -6.93 -3.26 4.79
N VAL A 169 -7.48 -2.81 3.67
CA VAL A 169 -7.91 -3.68 2.58
C VAL A 169 -6.72 -3.95 1.68
N ASP A 170 -6.29 -5.20 1.67
CA ASP A 170 -5.29 -5.73 0.74
C ASP A 170 -6.00 -6.49 -0.39
N MET A 171 -5.55 -6.31 -1.64
CA MET A 171 -6.32 -6.79 -2.80
C MET A 171 -5.48 -7.37 -3.93
N PHE A 172 -4.20 -7.07 -4.01
CA PHE A 172 -3.35 -7.52 -5.10
C PHE A 172 -2.57 -8.76 -4.69
N TYR A 173 -2.80 -9.85 -5.40
CA TYR A 173 -2.13 -11.11 -5.16
C TYR A 173 -1.40 -11.56 -6.43
N PHE A 174 -0.09 -11.79 -6.29
CA PHE A 174 0.81 -12.17 -7.38
C PHE A 174 1.52 -13.48 -7.07
N PRO A 175 0.90 -14.65 -7.30
CA PRO A 175 1.54 -15.95 -7.07
C PRO A 175 2.57 -16.28 -8.17
N ILE A 176 3.63 -15.47 -8.26
CA ILE A 176 4.65 -15.60 -9.33
C ILE A 176 5.53 -16.80 -9.08
N VAL A 177 5.90 -17.07 -7.84
CA VAL A 177 6.70 -18.24 -7.45
C VAL A 177 6.01 -18.94 -6.31
N GLN A 178 5.54 -20.15 -6.58
CA GLN A 178 5.03 -21.09 -5.58
C GLN A 178 6.07 -22.18 -5.39
N THR A 179 6.54 -22.40 -4.18
CA THR A 179 7.50 -23.45 -3.84
C THR A 179 7.18 -24.01 -2.46
N VAL A 180 7.50 -25.27 -2.27
CA VAL A 180 7.46 -25.88 -0.94
C VAL A 180 8.81 -25.63 -0.28
N MET A 181 8.81 -25.06 0.92
CA MET A 181 10.05 -24.84 1.66
C MET A 181 10.69 -26.17 2.04
N PRO A 182 12.01 -26.35 1.83
CA PRO A 182 12.71 -27.55 2.25
C PRO A 182 12.53 -27.80 3.76
N GLU A 183 12.39 -29.08 4.15
CA GLU A 183 12.13 -29.48 5.55
C GLU A 183 13.18 -28.98 6.57
N TRP A 184 14.41 -28.70 6.09
CA TRP A 184 15.50 -28.19 6.94
C TRP A 184 15.35 -26.71 7.34
N VAL A 185 14.39 -25.98 6.75
CA VAL A 185 14.16 -24.56 7.09
C VAL A 185 13.42 -24.46 8.42
N PRO A 186 14.00 -23.86 9.46
CA PRO A 186 13.30 -23.70 10.74
C PRO A 186 12.00 -22.91 10.58
N VAL A 187 10.94 -23.34 11.25
CA VAL A 187 9.61 -22.70 11.33
C VAL A 187 8.74 -22.89 10.08
N TRP A 188 9.28 -22.93 8.84
CA TRP A 188 8.51 -23.00 7.59
C TRP A 188 8.82 -24.25 6.73
N GLY A 189 9.61 -25.20 7.25
CA GLY A 189 9.94 -26.42 6.52
C GLY A 189 8.69 -27.23 6.19
N GLY A 190 8.52 -27.61 4.92
CA GLY A 190 7.37 -28.37 4.43
C GLY A 190 6.12 -27.52 4.11
N GLU A 191 6.10 -26.22 4.41
CA GLU A 191 4.97 -25.36 4.08
C GLU A 191 5.07 -24.79 2.65
N GLU A 192 3.91 -24.57 2.03
CA GLU A 192 3.84 -23.86 0.75
C GLU A 192 4.22 -22.38 0.95
N PHE A 193 5.25 -21.96 0.25
CA PHE A 193 5.71 -20.58 0.27
C PHE A 193 5.42 -19.89 -1.06
N VAL A 194 4.68 -18.79 -0.99
CA VAL A 194 4.36 -17.95 -2.15
C VAL A 194 5.17 -16.66 -2.06
N PHE A 195 6.04 -16.44 -3.04
CA PHE A 195 6.74 -15.16 -3.19
C PHE A 195 5.80 -14.11 -3.75
N PHE A 196 5.78 -12.92 -3.16
CA PHE A 196 4.91 -11.78 -3.51
C PHE A 196 3.41 -12.03 -3.23
N ARG A 197 3.12 -12.34 -1.98
CA ARG A 197 1.77 -12.29 -1.45
C ARG A 197 1.44 -10.91 -0.94
#